data_265179918d42fbc89cf1dbc8323fad2b
#
_entry.id   265179918d42fbc89cf1dbc8323fad2b
#
_cell.length_a   1.000
_cell.length_b   1.000
_cell.length_c   1.000
_cell.angle_alpha   90.00
_cell.angle_beta   90.00
_cell.angle_gamma   90.00
#
_symmetry.space_group_name_H-M   'P 1'
#
loop_
_entity.id
_entity.type
_entity.pdbx_description
1 polymer ?
#
loop_
_entity_poly.entity_id
_entity_poly.type
_entity_poly.pdbx_seq_one_letter_code
_entity_poly.pdbx_strand_id
1 'polypeptide(L)'
;MAAHGRMAARDSMSNDEAPSMSNDEALRRVEHGGTVLIMDVPPGTEFGIDCTLFEVGEKFRGVKMVPPGLHLVLLGAAGNDVTRVAEFVRVAPADVHVRRWDPHIETFARGTGHDPEQTARLQMGARRHDFDSATGAYPVQSAEVWHRLTSHVTDRVLARCGVPLGTRVAPGDPDQPLSLIHI
;
A
#
# COMPACT_ATOMS: atom_id res chain seq x y z
N MET A 1 -41.08 -5.86 8.49
CA MET A 1 -40.51 -6.37 7.25
C MET A 1 -40.02 -5.18 6.43
N ALA A 2 -38.73 -4.91 6.47
CA ALA A 2 -38.08 -3.92 5.60
C ALA A 2 -36.71 -4.49 5.24
N ALA A 3 -36.58 -4.92 3.97
CA ALA A 3 -35.37 -5.44 3.40
C ALA A 3 -34.40 -4.28 3.15
N HIS A 4 -33.24 -4.30 3.81
CA HIS A 4 -32.12 -3.41 3.48
C HIS A 4 -31.39 -3.99 2.28
N GLY A 5 -31.49 -3.28 1.16
CA GLY A 5 -30.80 -3.59 -0.07
C GLY A 5 -29.30 -3.41 0.12
N ARG A 6 -28.60 -4.50 0.00
CA ARG A 6 -27.14 -4.61 -0.05
C ARG A 6 -26.68 -4.15 -1.43
N MET A 7 -26.10 -2.97 -1.50
CA MET A 7 -25.46 -2.47 -2.72
C MET A 7 -23.97 -2.89 -2.66
N ALA A 8 -23.70 -4.11 -3.11
CA ALA A 8 -22.37 -4.61 -3.34
C ALA A 8 -21.98 -4.27 -4.78
N ALA A 9 -21.25 -3.19 -4.98
CA ALA A 9 -20.47 -3.00 -6.19
C ALA A 9 -19.19 -3.85 -6.08
N ARG A 10 -19.28 -5.12 -6.47
CA ARG A 10 -18.12 -5.94 -6.80
C ARG A 10 -17.74 -5.61 -8.23
N ASP A 11 -16.83 -4.68 -8.44
CA ASP A 11 -16.11 -4.59 -9.70
C ASP A 11 -15.07 -5.72 -9.73
N SER A 12 -15.48 -6.83 -10.34
CA SER A 12 -14.54 -7.81 -10.84
C SER A 12 -13.82 -7.15 -12.02
N MET A 13 -12.53 -6.84 -11.86
CA MET A 13 -11.69 -6.37 -12.95
C MET A 13 -11.60 -7.44 -14.04
N SER A 14 -12.56 -7.43 -14.96
CA SER A 14 -12.38 -7.91 -16.33
C SER A 14 -11.29 -7.03 -16.96
N ASN A 15 -10.43 -7.64 -17.79
CA ASN A 15 -9.37 -7.03 -18.58
C ASN A 15 -9.89 -5.97 -19.57
N ASP A 16 -10.60 -4.96 -19.11
CA ASP A 16 -11.02 -3.83 -19.93
C ASP A 16 -9.94 -2.73 -19.82
N GLU A 17 -9.08 -2.76 -20.84
CA GLU A 17 -8.37 -1.66 -21.47
C GLU A 17 -8.10 -0.44 -20.58
N ALA A 18 -7.10 -0.60 -19.69
CA ALA A 18 -6.41 0.57 -19.13
C ALA A 18 -5.90 1.41 -20.32
N PRO A 19 -6.09 2.75 -20.32
CA PRO A 19 -5.60 3.60 -21.39
C PRO A 19 -4.14 3.29 -21.64
N SER A 20 -3.81 2.95 -22.89
CA SER A 20 -2.48 2.51 -23.29
C SER A 20 -1.48 3.63 -22.99
N MET A 21 -0.73 3.46 -21.92
CA MET A 21 0.33 4.37 -21.53
C MET A 21 1.39 4.38 -22.62
N SER A 22 1.85 5.57 -23.05
CA SER A 22 2.94 5.64 -24.03
C SER A 22 4.21 4.98 -23.44
N ASN A 23 5.02 4.37 -24.32
CA ASN A 23 6.27 3.74 -23.89
C ASN A 23 7.20 4.71 -23.14
N ASP A 24 7.24 5.98 -23.55
CA ASP A 24 8.06 7.02 -22.91
C ASP A 24 7.55 7.34 -21.50
N GLU A 25 6.25 7.35 -21.32
CA GLU A 25 5.65 7.57 -20.00
C GLU A 25 5.87 6.36 -19.08
N ALA A 26 5.74 5.15 -19.61
CA ALA A 26 6.04 3.91 -18.88
C ALA A 26 7.52 3.88 -18.45
N LEU A 27 8.45 4.23 -19.33
CA LEU A 27 9.88 4.30 -19.01
C LEU A 27 10.17 5.33 -17.92
N ARG A 28 9.63 6.55 -18.00
CA ARG A 28 9.81 7.57 -16.95
C ARG A 28 9.28 7.10 -15.60
N ARG A 29 8.16 6.38 -15.57
CA ARG A 29 7.59 5.84 -14.33
C ARG A 29 8.42 4.70 -13.76
N VAL A 30 9.05 3.89 -14.61
CA VAL A 30 10.01 2.88 -14.17
C VAL A 30 11.27 3.51 -13.61
N GLU A 31 11.81 4.55 -14.26
CA GLU A 31 13.04 5.22 -13.85
C GLU A 31 12.89 6.06 -12.57
N HIS A 32 11.75 6.72 -12.41
CA HIS A 32 11.52 7.66 -11.30
C HIS A 32 10.55 7.13 -10.24
N GLY A 33 9.80 6.10 -10.54
CA GLY A 33 8.89 5.48 -9.59
C GLY A 33 9.61 4.58 -8.61
N GLY A 34 9.11 4.55 -7.37
CA GLY A 34 9.56 3.59 -6.39
C GLY A 34 8.78 2.28 -6.45
N THR A 35 9.19 1.35 -5.61
CA THR A 35 8.52 0.06 -5.44
C THR A 35 8.19 -0.15 -3.96
N VAL A 36 6.97 -0.58 -3.69
CA VAL A 36 6.55 -1.03 -2.37
C VAL A 36 6.36 -2.55 -2.43
N LEU A 37 7.32 -3.29 -1.87
CA LEU A 37 7.22 -4.74 -1.72
C LEU A 37 6.51 -5.07 -0.41
N ILE A 38 5.55 -5.98 -0.49
CA ILE A 38 4.85 -6.50 0.68
C ILE A 38 4.88 -8.03 0.60
N MET A 39 5.66 -8.63 1.47
CA MET A 39 5.88 -10.06 1.48
C MET A 39 4.85 -10.78 2.34
N ASP A 40 4.61 -12.04 2.03
CA ASP A 40 3.79 -13.00 2.81
C ASP A 40 2.32 -12.59 2.96
N VAL A 41 1.77 -11.83 1.99
CA VAL A 41 0.34 -11.49 1.95
C VAL A 41 -0.45 -12.70 1.42
N PRO A 42 -1.43 -13.22 2.18
CA PRO A 42 -2.28 -14.31 1.70
C PRO A 42 -3.13 -13.90 0.49
N PRO A 43 -3.42 -14.81 -0.44
CA PRO A 43 -4.40 -14.57 -1.49
C PRO A 43 -5.77 -14.19 -0.92
N GLY A 44 -6.51 -13.32 -1.62
CA GLY A 44 -7.80 -12.82 -1.16
C GLY A 44 -7.73 -11.71 -0.12
N THR A 45 -6.53 -11.31 0.33
CA THR A 45 -6.34 -10.13 1.17
C THR A 45 -6.70 -8.88 0.38
N GLU A 46 -7.37 -7.92 1.00
CA GLU A 46 -7.57 -6.59 0.43
C GLU A 46 -6.28 -5.79 0.58
N PHE A 47 -5.76 -5.29 -0.52
CA PHE A 47 -4.62 -4.38 -0.56
C PHE A 47 -5.08 -3.01 -1.05
N GLY A 48 -4.67 -1.96 -0.35
CA GLY A 48 -4.92 -0.58 -0.76
C GLY A 48 -3.63 0.21 -0.93
N ILE A 49 -3.62 1.06 -1.93
CA ILE A 49 -2.65 2.13 -2.04
C ILE A 49 -3.37 3.43 -2.38
N ASP A 50 -3.17 4.44 -1.53
CA ASP A 50 -3.82 5.74 -1.62
C ASP A 50 -5.36 5.61 -1.68
N CYS A 51 -5.98 5.96 -2.81
CA CYS A 51 -7.43 5.94 -3.00
C CYS A 51 -7.93 4.66 -3.71
N THR A 52 -7.10 3.64 -3.91
CA THR A 52 -7.47 2.46 -4.68
C THR A 52 -7.29 1.18 -3.87
N LEU A 53 -8.27 0.28 -3.95
CA LEU A 53 -8.29 -1.01 -3.28
C LEU A 53 -8.31 -2.14 -4.31
N PHE A 54 -7.62 -3.23 -4.00
CA PHE A 54 -7.52 -4.43 -4.83
C PHE A 54 -7.64 -5.68 -3.96
N GLU A 55 -8.13 -6.76 -4.52
CA GLU A 55 -8.00 -8.09 -3.95
C GLU A 55 -6.73 -8.75 -4.53
N VAL A 56 -5.83 -9.23 -3.67
CA VAL A 56 -4.55 -9.77 -4.12
C VAL A 56 -4.64 -11.25 -4.49
N GLY A 57 -3.95 -11.60 -5.56
CA GLY A 57 -3.78 -12.98 -6.00
C GLY A 57 -2.55 -13.66 -5.37
N GLU A 58 -2.37 -14.95 -5.67
CA GLU A 58 -1.31 -15.80 -5.10
C GLU A 58 0.12 -15.28 -5.33
N LYS A 59 0.35 -14.60 -6.45
CA LYS A 59 1.68 -14.12 -6.84
C LYS A 59 1.99 -12.72 -6.34
N PHE A 60 1.05 -12.05 -5.69
CA PHE A 60 1.22 -10.67 -5.28
C PHE A 60 2.43 -10.47 -4.36
N ARG A 61 3.26 -9.47 -4.70
CA ARG A 61 4.44 -9.06 -3.91
C ARG A 61 4.52 -7.55 -3.71
N GLY A 62 3.53 -6.79 -4.20
CA GLY A 62 3.51 -5.35 -4.01
C GLY A 62 3.17 -4.55 -5.25
N VAL A 63 3.55 -3.28 -5.25
CA VAL A 63 3.26 -2.30 -6.30
C VAL A 63 4.54 -1.61 -6.74
N LYS A 64 4.72 -1.45 -8.06
CA LYS A 64 5.82 -0.73 -8.70
C LYS A 64 5.34 0.55 -9.37
N MET A 65 6.28 1.40 -9.80
CA MET A 65 6.01 2.69 -10.45
C MET A 65 5.25 3.66 -9.54
N VAL A 66 5.45 3.54 -8.23
CA VAL A 66 4.83 4.44 -7.25
C VAL A 66 5.47 5.81 -7.37
N PRO A 67 4.71 6.89 -7.62
CA PRO A 67 5.27 8.23 -7.74
C PRO A 67 6.05 8.64 -6.49
N PRO A 68 7.08 9.47 -6.60
CA PRO A 68 7.70 10.05 -5.42
C PRO A 68 6.70 10.90 -4.63
N GLY A 69 6.65 10.70 -3.31
CA GLY A 69 5.70 11.42 -2.46
C GLY A 69 5.30 10.64 -1.21
N LEU A 70 4.25 11.15 -0.57
CA LEU A 70 3.60 10.48 0.56
C LEU A 70 2.52 9.54 0.02
N HIS A 71 2.51 8.30 0.51
CA HIS A 71 1.52 7.29 0.17
C HIS A 71 0.96 6.64 1.43
N LEU A 72 -0.28 6.16 1.34
CA LEU A 72 -0.91 5.32 2.34
C LEU A 72 -1.00 3.90 1.79
N VAL A 73 -0.38 2.95 2.47
CA VAL A 73 -0.51 1.53 2.19
C VAL A 73 -1.45 0.91 3.20
N LEU A 74 -2.37 0.07 2.73
CA LEU A 74 -3.40 -0.54 3.54
C LEU A 74 -3.52 -2.02 3.22
N LEU A 75 -3.71 -2.84 4.25
CA LEU A 75 -4.06 -4.25 4.13
C LEU A 75 -5.28 -4.55 5.00
N GLY A 76 -6.21 -5.31 4.46
CA GLY A 76 -7.36 -5.84 5.16
C GLY A 76 -7.33 -7.37 5.16
N ALA A 77 -7.70 -8.01 6.27
CA ALA A 77 -7.76 -9.47 6.32
C ALA A 77 -8.75 -10.03 5.29
N ALA A 78 -8.40 -11.16 4.68
CA ALA A 78 -9.26 -11.83 3.71
C ALA A 78 -10.66 -12.13 4.29
N GLY A 79 -11.69 -11.64 3.62
CA GLY A 79 -13.08 -11.86 4.06
C GLY A 79 -13.52 -11.07 5.30
N ASN A 80 -12.72 -10.16 5.79
CA ASN A 80 -13.01 -9.32 6.95
C ASN A 80 -12.99 -7.83 6.57
N ASP A 81 -14.15 -7.25 6.36
CA ASP A 81 -14.30 -5.82 6.01
C ASP A 81 -14.02 -4.87 7.20
N VAL A 82 -13.76 -5.41 8.38
CA VAL A 82 -13.72 -4.62 9.63
C VAL A 82 -12.31 -4.26 10.05
N THR A 83 -11.33 -5.15 9.81
CA THR A 83 -9.97 -4.94 10.29
C THR A 83 -9.05 -4.57 9.14
N ARG A 84 -8.70 -3.31 9.08
CA ARG A 84 -7.71 -2.78 8.13
C ARG A 84 -6.54 -2.20 8.88
N VAL A 85 -5.34 -2.50 8.42
CA VAL A 85 -4.09 -1.96 8.93
C VAL A 85 -3.46 -1.08 7.87
N ALA A 86 -3.09 0.12 8.25
CA ALA A 86 -2.51 1.09 7.33
C ALA A 86 -1.16 1.61 7.82
N GLU A 87 -0.35 2.10 6.90
CA GLU A 87 0.92 2.75 7.19
C GLU A 87 1.18 3.85 6.16
N PHE A 88 1.61 5.02 6.63
CA PHE A 88 2.14 6.04 5.73
C PHE A 88 3.58 5.74 5.35
N VAL A 89 3.86 5.74 4.06
CA VAL A 89 5.20 5.58 3.51
C VAL A 89 5.57 6.79 2.64
N ARG A 90 6.83 7.22 2.69
CA ARG A 90 7.33 8.27 1.80
C ARG A 90 8.28 7.64 0.81
N VAL A 91 7.90 7.69 -0.45
CA VAL A 91 8.65 7.11 -1.56
C VAL A 91 9.54 8.19 -2.19
N ALA A 92 10.84 7.94 -2.26
CA ALA A 92 11.78 8.73 -3.04
C ALA A 92 11.92 8.16 -4.47
N PRO A 93 12.51 8.89 -5.42
CA PRO A 93 12.80 8.35 -6.76
C PRO A 93 13.62 7.06 -6.68
N ALA A 94 13.18 6.02 -7.39
CA ALA A 94 13.79 4.69 -7.43
C ALA A 94 13.96 3.99 -6.06
N ASP A 95 13.20 4.42 -5.07
CA ASP A 95 13.22 3.83 -3.73
C ASP A 95 12.51 2.46 -3.71
N VAL A 96 12.93 1.60 -2.77
CA VAL A 96 12.31 0.29 -2.56
C VAL A 96 11.97 0.13 -1.08
N HIS A 97 10.70 0.25 -0.78
CA HIS A 97 10.14 -0.04 0.53
C HIS A 97 9.83 -1.52 0.65
N VAL A 98 10.29 -2.15 1.72
CA VAL A 98 10.01 -3.56 2.01
C VAL A 98 9.19 -3.64 3.28
N ARG A 99 8.08 -4.35 3.22
CA ARG A 99 7.20 -4.69 4.34
C ARG A 99 6.89 -6.17 4.32
N ARG A 100 6.55 -6.70 5.46
CA ARG A 100 6.09 -8.06 5.62
C ARG A 100 4.75 -8.08 6.32
N TRP A 101 3.84 -8.86 5.80
CA TRP A 101 2.58 -9.18 6.46
C TRP A 101 2.79 -10.37 7.42
N ASP A 102 2.24 -10.27 8.60
CA ASP A 102 2.19 -11.39 9.56
C ASP A 102 0.75 -11.93 9.58
N PRO A 103 0.50 -13.10 8.96
CA PRO A 103 -0.83 -13.66 8.86
C PRO A 103 -1.39 -14.18 10.20
N HIS A 104 -0.55 -14.38 11.22
CA HIS A 104 -1.00 -14.86 12.52
C HIS A 104 -1.64 -13.77 13.36
N ILE A 105 -1.18 -12.54 13.20
CA ILE A 105 -1.69 -11.38 13.94
C ILE A 105 -2.36 -10.38 13.00
N GLU A 106 -2.49 -10.71 11.72
CA GLU A 106 -3.17 -9.94 10.67
C GLU A 106 -2.72 -8.47 10.64
N THR A 107 -1.41 -8.25 10.63
CA THR A 107 -0.83 -6.90 10.62
C THR A 107 0.54 -6.86 9.96
N PHE A 108 1.06 -5.65 9.72
CA PHE A 108 2.46 -5.48 9.32
C PHE A 108 3.40 -5.90 10.44
N ALA A 109 4.40 -6.69 10.11
CA ALA A 109 5.50 -6.98 11.02
C ALA A 109 6.25 -5.69 11.40
N ARG A 110 6.86 -5.66 12.58
CA ARG A 110 7.65 -4.50 13.02
C ARG A 110 8.83 -4.24 12.07
N GLY A 111 9.08 -2.98 11.76
CA GLY A 111 10.10 -2.58 10.80
C GLY A 111 9.84 -3.15 9.40
N THR A 112 10.84 -3.75 8.78
CA THR A 112 10.67 -4.44 7.49
C THR A 112 10.09 -5.84 7.63
N GLY A 113 10.08 -6.40 8.83
CA GLY A 113 9.74 -7.81 9.11
C GLY A 113 10.80 -8.81 8.68
N HIS A 114 11.95 -8.33 8.23
CA HIS A 114 13.09 -9.11 7.75
C HIS A 114 14.37 -8.63 8.43
N ASP A 115 15.39 -9.49 8.47
CA ASP A 115 16.71 -9.04 8.86
C ASP A 115 17.32 -8.09 7.79
N PRO A 116 18.37 -7.32 8.15
CA PRO A 116 18.96 -6.35 7.21
C PRO A 116 19.50 -6.98 5.93
N GLU A 117 20.04 -8.19 5.98
CA GLU A 117 20.59 -8.88 4.81
C GLU A 117 19.45 -9.30 3.86
N GLN A 118 18.39 -9.88 4.39
CA GLN A 118 17.22 -10.26 3.61
C GLN A 118 16.52 -9.04 3.01
N THR A 119 16.40 -7.95 3.78
CA THR A 119 15.87 -6.68 3.28
C THR A 119 16.69 -6.16 2.11
N ALA A 120 18.02 -6.16 2.22
CA ALA A 120 18.90 -5.72 1.14
C ALA A 120 18.79 -6.61 -0.11
N ARG A 121 18.65 -7.94 0.06
CA ARG A 121 18.40 -8.86 -1.06
C ARG A 121 17.10 -8.58 -1.78
N LEU A 122 16.01 -8.34 -1.04
CA LEU A 122 14.71 -7.99 -1.62
C LEU A 122 14.77 -6.66 -2.37
N GLN A 123 15.41 -5.65 -1.79
CA GLN A 123 15.61 -4.36 -2.46
C GLN A 123 16.43 -4.48 -3.74
N MET A 124 17.47 -5.31 -3.70
CA MET A 124 18.31 -5.56 -4.88
C MET A 124 17.54 -6.33 -5.97
N GLY A 125 16.72 -7.33 -5.58
CA GLY A 125 15.85 -8.05 -6.49
C GLY A 125 14.83 -7.11 -7.16
N ALA A 126 14.22 -6.21 -6.41
CA ALA A 126 13.30 -5.22 -6.98
C ALA A 126 13.99 -4.32 -8.03
N ARG A 127 15.20 -3.83 -7.73
CA ARG A 127 15.99 -3.02 -8.68
C ARG A 127 16.42 -3.78 -9.93
N ARG A 128 16.50 -5.12 -9.87
CA ARG A 128 16.76 -6.00 -11.03
C ARG A 128 15.51 -6.46 -11.74
N HIS A 129 14.33 -6.00 -11.31
CA HIS A 129 13.04 -6.39 -11.85
C HIS A 129 12.66 -7.87 -11.62
N ASP A 130 13.28 -8.53 -10.63
CA ASP A 130 13.00 -9.94 -10.31
C ASP A 130 11.55 -10.16 -9.85
N PHE A 131 10.87 -9.11 -9.39
CA PHE A 131 9.48 -9.15 -8.92
C PHE A 131 8.46 -8.60 -9.92
N ASP A 132 8.85 -8.27 -11.15
CA ASP A 132 7.99 -7.58 -12.11
C ASP A 132 6.70 -8.35 -12.45
N SER A 133 6.77 -9.68 -12.49
CA SER A 133 5.61 -10.53 -12.73
C SER A 133 4.68 -10.69 -11.52
N ALA A 134 5.11 -10.23 -10.36
CA ALA A 134 4.42 -10.35 -9.08
C ALA A 134 4.06 -8.99 -8.46
N THR A 135 4.43 -7.89 -9.11
CA THR A 135 4.08 -6.52 -8.67
C THR A 135 3.10 -5.89 -9.64
N GLY A 136 2.03 -5.31 -9.09
CA GLY A 136 1.09 -4.49 -9.85
C GLY A 136 1.67 -3.12 -10.20
N ALA A 137 1.15 -2.48 -11.25
CA ALA A 137 1.45 -1.08 -11.51
C ALA A 137 0.66 -0.17 -10.57
N TYR A 138 1.25 0.95 -10.15
CA TYR A 138 0.54 1.96 -9.36
C TYR A 138 -0.68 2.52 -10.12
N PRO A 139 -1.84 2.66 -9.45
CA PRO A 139 -3.08 3.14 -10.06
C PRO A 139 -3.03 4.66 -10.28
N VAL A 140 -2.54 5.07 -11.42
CA VAL A 140 -2.27 6.49 -11.74
C VAL A 140 -3.51 7.38 -11.77
N GLN A 141 -4.69 6.79 -11.96
CA GLN A 141 -5.96 7.52 -11.95
C GLN A 141 -6.21 8.23 -10.61
N SER A 142 -5.68 7.67 -9.52
CA SER A 142 -5.81 8.23 -8.18
C SER A 142 -4.70 9.21 -7.80
N ALA A 143 -3.62 9.28 -8.59
CA ALA A 143 -2.41 10.02 -8.23
C ALA A 143 -2.65 11.52 -8.01
N GLU A 144 -3.41 12.15 -8.91
CA GLU A 144 -3.69 13.60 -8.79
C GLU A 144 -4.56 13.91 -7.57
N VAL A 145 -5.62 13.12 -7.37
CA VAL A 145 -6.51 13.28 -6.22
C VAL A 145 -5.74 13.10 -4.93
N TRP A 146 -4.93 12.04 -4.84
CA TRP A 146 -4.10 11.76 -3.68
C TRP A 146 -3.09 12.86 -3.40
N HIS A 147 -2.38 13.33 -4.43
CA HIS A 147 -1.43 14.43 -4.30
C HIS A 147 -2.08 15.71 -3.77
N ARG A 148 -3.26 16.06 -4.26
CA ARG A 148 -4.02 17.22 -3.76
C ARG A 148 -4.45 17.06 -2.31
N LEU A 149 -4.89 15.87 -1.91
CA LEU A 149 -5.28 15.57 -0.53
C LEU A 149 -4.09 15.65 0.43
N THR A 150 -2.90 15.26 -0.03
CA THR A 150 -1.72 15.13 0.82
C THR A 150 -0.68 16.23 0.64
N SER A 151 -0.90 17.20 -0.25
CA SER A 151 0.05 18.28 -0.56
C SER A 151 0.57 19.04 0.64
N HIS A 152 -0.20 19.15 1.71
CA HIS A 152 0.17 19.82 2.96
C HIS A 152 0.55 18.85 4.09
N VAL A 153 0.54 17.53 3.84
CA VAL A 153 0.86 16.52 4.83
C VAL A 153 2.36 16.29 4.84
N THR A 154 3.02 16.95 5.78
CA THR A 154 4.46 16.78 6.02
C THR A 154 4.70 15.73 7.11
N ASP A 155 5.94 15.22 7.20
CA ASP A 155 6.33 14.27 8.26
C ASP A 155 6.09 14.86 9.66
N ARG A 156 6.25 16.19 9.80
CA ARG A 156 5.93 16.90 11.04
C ARG A 156 4.44 16.89 11.35
N VAL A 157 3.58 17.00 10.35
CA VAL A 157 2.13 16.90 10.53
C VAL A 157 1.76 15.49 10.97
N LEU A 158 2.28 14.47 10.29
CA LEU A 158 2.06 13.07 10.67
C LEU A 158 2.51 12.78 12.10
N ALA A 159 3.69 13.24 12.48
CA ALA A 159 4.22 13.07 13.84
C ALA A 159 3.34 13.76 14.89
N ARG A 160 2.83 14.97 14.60
CA ARG A 160 1.88 15.68 15.49
C ARG A 160 0.54 14.98 15.63
N CYS A 161 0.11 14.27 14.59
CA CYS A 161 -1.11 13.45 14.62
C CYS A 161 -0.90 12.08 15.28
N GLY A 162 0.30 11.78 15.79
CA GLY A 162 0.62 10.49 16.41
C GLY A 162 0.85 9.35 15.42
N VAL A 163 1.01 9.65 14.13
CA VAL A 163 1.20 8.68 13.05
C VAL A 163 2.46 8.97 12.22
N PRO A 164 3.64 9.08 12.84
CA PRO A 164 4.87 9.29 12.08
C PRO A 164 5.06 8.19 11.03
N LEU A 165 5.87 8.46 10.00
CA LEU A 165 6.17 7.49 8.94
C LEU A 165 6.62 6.15 9.54
N GLY A 166 6.11 5.07 8.96
CA GLY A 166 6.38 3.72 9.44
C GLY A 166 5.59 3.32 10.69
N THR A 167 4.70 4.17 11.17
CA THR A 167 3.78 3.80 12.24
C THR A 167 2.57 3.08 11.66
N ARG A 168 2.32 1.92 12.22
CA ARG A 168 1.13 1.14 11.92
C ARG A 168 -0.11 1.81 12.51
N VAL A 169 -1.15 1.93 11.72
CA VAL A 169 -2.48 2.40 12.13
C VAL A 169 -3.46 1.25 12.02
N ALA A 170 -4.00 0.80 13.14
CA ALA A 170 -4.97 -0.30 13.19
C ALA A 170 -6.08 0.01 14.20
N PRO A 171 -7.31 -0.44 13.98
CA PRO A 171 -8.37 -0.32 14.95
C PRO A 171 -8.00 -1.09 16.25
N GLY A 172 -8.12 -0.42 17.39
CA GLY A 172 -7.88 -1.04 18.69
C GLY A 172 -6.42 -1.40 18.99
N ASP A 173 -5.45 -0.83 18.27
CA ASP A 173 -4.03 -1.06 18.53
C ASP A 173 -3.64 -0.47 19.89
N PRO A 174 -3.24 -1.30 20.89
CA PRO A 174 -2.92 -0.84 22.23
C PRO A 174 -1.62 0.00 22.27
N ASP A 175 -0.75 -0.14 21.27
CA ASP A 175 0.50 0.62 21.17
C ASP A 175 0.28 2.02 20.56
N GLN A 176 -0.91 2.29 20.03
CA GLN A 176 -1.27 3.63 19.58
C GLN A 176 -1.70 4.47 20.78
N PRO A 177 -1.09 5.65 20.99
CA PRO A 177 -1.62 6.58 21.95
C PRO A 177 -3.07 6.87 21.56
N LEU A 178 -4.00 6.52 22.45
CA LEU A 178 -5.39 6.95 22.30
C LEU A 178 -5.34 8.44 22.05
N SER A 179 -5.59 8.84 20.82
CA SER A 179 -5.84 10.23 20.51
C SER A 179 -6.97 10.63 21.42
N LEU A 180 -6.69 11.38 22.45
CA LEU A 180 -7.66 12.00 23.33
C LEU A 180 -8.44 13.02 22.52
N ILE A 181 -9.37 12.53 21.70
CA ILE A 181 -10.50 13.33 21.30
C ILE A 181 -11.48 13.25 22.46
N HIS A 182 -11.15 13.94 23.53
CA HIS A 182 -12.13 14.40 24.47
C HIS A 182 -12.68 15.71 23.92
N ILE A 183 -13.82 15.59 23.26
CA ILE A 183 -14.76 16.70 23.08
C ILE A 183 -15.63 16.77 24.33
#